data_d0bc9aa298751f646350365aa317aab3
#
_entry.id   d0bc9aa298751f646350365aa317aab3
#
_cell.length_a   1.000
_cell.length_b   1.000
_cell.length_c   1.000
_cell.angle_alpha   90.00
_cell.angle_beta   90.00
_cell.angle_gamma   90.00
#
_symmetry.space_group_name_H-M   'P 1'
#
loop_
_entity.id
_entity.type
_entity.pdbx_description
1 polymer ?
#
loop_
_entity_poly.entity_id
_entity_poly.type
_entity_poly.pdbx_seq_one_letter_code
_entity_poly.pdbx_strand_id
1 'polypeptide(L)'
;MHKVLIAEDDLMIADMIEAILLGNGYEVCGIARTVAEAVALGLMHQPDLAVLDLRLADGGLGTDIAAQLGAVGRLGILYATGNMAQVILTAADGHACIAKPYSAADLLRAMQIVVDVMTTGRATPPFPRGFQVLHPTTDPEREPPSGWQRLETS
;
A
#
# COMPACT_ATOMS: atom_id res chain seq x y z
N MET A 1 -7.58 -5.13 -15.77
CA MET A 1 -7.16 -5.94 -14.60
C MET A 1 -5.88 -5.36 -14.06
N HIS A 2 -5.81 -5.16 -12.75
CA HIS A 2 -4.62 -4.58 -12.13
C HIS A 2 -3.63 -5.66 -11.74
N LYS A 3 -2.36 -5.38 -11.97
CA LYS A 3 -1.26 -6.28 -11.65
C LYS A 3 -0.63 -5.85 -10.33
N VAL A 4 -0.48 -6.77 -9.41
CA VAL A 4 -0.07 -6.48 -8.03
C VAL A 4 1.25 -7.16 -7.70
N LEU A 5 2.15 -6.40 -7.10
CA LEU A 5 3.37 -6.92 -6.48
C LEU A 5 3.10 -7.13 -5.01
N ILE A 6 3.48 -8.28 -4.47
CA ILE A 6 3.35 -8.57 -3.05
C ILE A 6 4.74 -8.64 -2.44
N ALA A 7 4.99 -7.89 -1.37
CA ALA A 7 6.23 -7.99 -0.60
C ALA A 7 5.87 -8.35 0.83
N GLU A 8 6.16 -9.59 1.20
CA GLU A 8 5.80 -10.16 2.49
C GLU A 8 6.75 -11.33 2.78
N ASP A 9 7.41 -11.30 3.93
CA ASP A 9 8.38 -12.34 4.26
C ASP A 9 7.75 -13.58 4.90
N ASP A 10 6.52 -13.49 5.38
CA ASP A 10 5.79 -14.66 5.85
C ASP A 10 5.08 -15.28 4.66
N LEU A 11 5.59 -16.43 4.19
CA LEU A 11 5.06 -17.04 2.98
C LEU A 11 3.61 -17.49 3.10
N MET A 12 3.15 -17.86 4.28
CA MET A 12 1.75 -18.23 4.46
C MET A 12 0.85 -17.02 4.26
N ILE A 13 1.28 -15.86 4.78
CA ILE A 13 0.51 -14.63 4.61
C ILE A 13 0.56 -14.20 3.14
N ALA A 14 1.74 -14.29 2.52
CA ALA A 14 1.89 -13.93 1.12
C ALA A 14 1.00 -14.80 0.22
N ASP A 15 0.97 -16.11 0.48
CA ASP A 15 0.14 -17.01 -0.31
C ASP A 15 -1.35 -16.71 -0.12
N MET A 16 -1.73 -16.33 1.09
CA MET A 16 -3.11 -15.96 1.37
C MET A 16 -3.49 -14.69 0.60
N ILE A 17 -2.62 -13.69 0.62
CA ILE A 17 -2.86 -12.44 -0.12
C ILE A 17 -3.00 -12.75 -1.61
N GLU A 18 -2.08 -13.57 -2.14
CA GLU A 18 -2.12 -13.93 -3.55
C GLU A 18 -3.44 -14.62 -3.91
N ALA A 19 -3.88 -15.56 -3.10
CA ALA A 19 -5.13 -16.29 -3.36
C ALA A 19 -6.33 -15.33 -3.35
N ILE A 20 -6.37 -14.41 -2.40
CA ILE A 20 -7.45 -13.43 -2.31
C ILE A 20 -7.48 -12.56 -3.56
N LEU A 21 -6.32 -12.06 -3.98
CA LEU A 21 -6.25 -11.18 -5.13
C LEU A 21 -6.60 -11.89 -6.42
N LEU A 22 -6.04 -13.09 -6.63
CA LEU A 22 -6.33 -13.86 -7.83
C LEU A 22 -7.80 -14.24 -7.93
N GLY A 23 -8.43 -14.54 -6.80
CA GLY A 23 -9.86 -14.89 -6.77
C GLY A 23 -10.79 -13.71 -7.03
N ASN A 24 -10.26 -12.50 -7.09
CA ASN A 24 -11.07 -11.29 -7.18
C ASN A 24 -10.65 -10.36 -8.33
N GLY A 25 -10.08 -10.93 -9.37
CA GLY A 25 -9.84 -10.18 -10.61
C GLY A 25 -8.53 -9.44 -10.71
N TYR A 26 -7.63 -9.64 -9.76
CA TYR A 26 -6.29 -9.06 -9.86
C TYR A 26 -5.32 -10.07 -10.46
N GLU A 27 -4.26 -9.56 -11.09
CA GLU A 27 -3.11 -10.38 -11.42
C GLU A 27 -2.04 -10.19 -10.35
N VAL A 28 -1.22 -11.20 -10.13
CA VAL A 28 -0.11 -11.09 -9.19
C VAL A 28 1.17 -11.33 -9.97
N CYS A 29 2.07 -10.34 -9.97
CA CYS A 29 3.31 -10.47 -10.73
C CYS A 29 4.38 -11.25 -9.96
N GLY A 30 4.24 -11.38 -8.66
CA GLY A 30 5.18 -12.15 -7.86
C GLY A 30 5.11 -11.79 -6.40
N ILE A 31 5.78 -12.62 -5.60
CA ILE A 31 5.91 -12.43 -4.16
C ILE A 31 7.39 -12.26 -3.87
N ALA A 32 7.73 -11.17 -3.17
CA ALA A 32 9.11 -10.87 -2.77
C ALA A 32 9.23 -10.95 -1.26
N ARG A 33 10.36 -11.40 -0.77
CA ARG A 33 10.64 -11.47 0.66
C ARG A 33 11.61 -10.39 1.11
N THR A 34 12.28 -9.74 0.17
CA THR A 34 13.29 -8.72 0.45
C THR A 34 13.05 -7.52 -0.45
N VAL A 35 13.67 -6.40 -0.08
CA VAL A 35 13.62 -5.20 -0.91
C VAL A 35 14.19 -5.47 -2.29
N ALA A 36 15.34 -6.16 -2.36
CA ALA A 36 15.98 -6.41 -3.65
C ALA A 36 15.10 -7.24 -4.58
N GLU A 37 14.45 -8.28 -4.03
CA GLU A 37 13.54 -9.11 -4.82
C GLU A 37 12.35 -8.31 -5.32
N ALA A 38 11.79 -7.47 -4.45
CA ALA A 38 10.62 -6.67 -4.80
C ALA A 38 10.95 -5.65 -5.88
N VAL A 39 12.09 -4.99 -5.78
CA VAL A 39 12.51 -4.03 -6.79
C VAL A 39 12.74 -4.73 -8.12
N ALA A 40 13.39 -5.90 -8.11
CA ALA A 40 13.62 -6.66 -9.34
C ALA A 40 12.31 -7.05 -10.00
N LEU A 41 11.34 -7.56 -9.23
CA LEU A 41 10.04 -7.93 -9.77
C LEU A 41 9.28 -6.69 -10.28
N GLY A 42 9.36 -5.61 -9.54
CA GLY A 42 8.70 -4.38 -9.95
C GLY A 42 9.24 -3.81 -11.25
N LEU A 43 10.55 -3.83 -11.40
CA LEU A 43 11.17 -3.34 -12.64
C LEU A 43 10.85 -4.25 -13.83
N MET A 44 10.80 -5.56 -13.59
CA MET A 44 10.53 -6.51 -14.64
C MET A 44 9.08 -6.49 -15.11
N HIS A 45 8.13 -6.41 -14.17
CA HIS A 45 6.72 -6.61 -14.48
C HIS A 45 5.90 -5.33 -14.51
N GLN A 46 6.42 -4.23 -13.98
CA GLN A 46 5.75 -2.94 -13.96
C GLN A 46 4.33 -3.04 -13.40
N PRO A 47 4.18 -3.45 -12.15
CA PRO A 47 2.85 -3.59 -11.56
C PRO A 47 2.14 -2.24 -11.42
N ASP A 48 0.82 -2.31 -11.32
CA ASP A 48 -0.02 -1.13 -11.09
C ASP A 48 -0.15 -0.84 -9.60
N LEU A 49 -0.09 -1.89 -8.79
CA LEU A 49 -0.33 -1.82 -7.35
C LEU A 49 0.71 -2.67 -6.62
N ALA A 50 0.93 -2.35 -5.37
CA ALA A 50 1.78 -3.15 -4.50
C ALA A 50 1.18 -3.24 -3.10
N VAL A 51 1.24 -4.45 -2.51
CA VAL A 51 0.93 -4.68 -1.11
C VAL A 51 2.27 -4.95 -0.44
N LEU A 52 2.69 -4.05 0.43
CA LEU A 52 4.03 -4.08 1.00
C LEU A 52 3.99 -4.19 2.51
N ASP A 53 4.67 -5.20 3.05
CA ASP A 53 4.94 -5.25 4.47
C ASP A 53 5.94 -4.13 4.79
N LEU A 54 5.84 -3.54 5.96
CA LEU A 54 6.77 -2.50 6.35
C LEU A 54 8.16 -3.03 6.68
N ARG A 55 8.25 -4.27 7.19
CA ARG A 55 9.54 -4.88 7.52
C ARG A 55 9.66 -6.21 6.81
N LEU A 56 10.80 -6.43 6.20
CA LEU A 56 11.04 -7.60 5.38
C LEU A 56 12.17 -8.47 5.96
N ALA A 57 12.37 -9.64 5.37
CA ALA A 57 13.24 -10.68 5.91
C ALA A 57 14.69 -10.24 6.12
N ASP A 58 15.19 -9.37 5.25
CA ASP A 58 16.58 -8.91 5.31
C ASP A 58 16.75 -7.65 6.16
N GLY A 59 15.71 -7.26 6.89
CA GLY A 59 15.74 -6.03 7.65
C GLY A 59 15.38 -4.81 6.82
N GLY A 60 15.13 -4.97 5.53
CA GLY A 60 14.73 -3.88 4.66
C GLY A 60 13.31 -3.45 4.94
N LEU A 61 12.97 -2.26 4.46
CA LEU A 61 11.66 -1.66 4.71
C LEU A 61 10.84 -1.55 3.44
N GLY A 62 9.52 -1.74 3.58
CA GLY A 62 8.62 -1.56 2.45
C GLY A 62 8.71 -0.17 1.84
N THR A 63 9.02 0.85 2.66
CA THR A 63 9.20 2.20 2.14
C THR A 63 10.40 2.32 1.21
N ASP A 64 11.42 1.47 1.36
CA ASP A 64 12.55 1.45 0.43
C ASP A 64 12.12 0.94 -0.93
N ILE A 65 11.23 -0.06 -0.96
CA ILE A 65 10.67 -0.56 -2.22
C ILE A 65 9.89 0.55 -2.91
N ALA A 66 9.03 1.22 -2.15
CA ALA A 66 8.19 2.28 -2.69
C ALA A 66 9.04 3.42 -3.26
N ALA A 67 10.11 3.80 -2.58
CA ALA A 67 10.97 4.88 -3.05
C ALA A 67 11.65 4.51 -4.36
N GLN A 68 12.14 3.28 -4.47
CA GLN A 68 12.84 2.86 -5.69
C GLN A 68 11.91 2.65 -6.87
N LEU A 69 10.75 2.05 -6.64
CA LEU A 69 9.81 1.80 -7.73
C LEU A 69 9.03 3.05 -8.10
N GLY A 70 8.73 3.91 -7.14
CA GLY A 70 8.04 5.15 -7.41
C GLY A 70 8.83 6.11 -8.29
N ALA A 71 10.15 5.96 -8.32
CA ALA A 71 11.01 6.80 -9.15
C ALA A 71 10.90 6.45 -10.63
N VAL A 72 10.44 5.24 -10.96
CA VAL A 72 10.39 4.77 -12.36
C VAL A 72 8.99 4.68 -12.93
N GLY A 73 7.96 4.86 -12.11
CA GLY A 73 6.61 4.78 -12.63
C GLY A 73 5.57 5.01 -11.56
N ARG A 74 4.31 5.03 -12.00
CA ARG A 74 3.19 5.25 -11.12
C ARG A 74 2.77 3.92 -10.50
N LEU A 75 2.75 3.88 -9.18
CA LEU A 75 2.47 2.65 -8.44
C LEU A 75 1.57 2.97 -7.27
N GLY A 76 0.43 2.27 -7.16
CA GLY A 76 -0.47 2.40 -6.03
C GLY A 76 0.02 1.52 -4.90
N ILE A 77 0.20 2.09 -3.71
CA ILE A 77 0.85 1.39 -2.62
C ILE A 77 -0.06 1.28 -1.42
N LEU A 78 -0.24 0.05 -0.96
CA LEU A 78 -0.91 -0.28 0.29
C LEU A 78 0.12 -0.96 1.19
N TYR A 79 0.40 -0.35 2.34
CA TYR A 79 1.25 -0.98 3.35
C TYR A 79 0.40 -1.84 4.28
N ALA A 80 0.96 -2.96 4.72
CA ALA A 80 0.35 -3.78 5.75
C ALA A 80 1.31 -3.85 6.93
N THR A 81 0.82 -3.63 8.14
CA THR A 81 1.69 -3.59 9.30
C THR A 81 1.05 -4.22 10.51
N GLY A 82 1.86 -4.90 11.32
CA GLY A 82 1.41 -5.47 12.58
C GLY A 82 1.37 -4.47 13.73
N ASN A 83 1.91 -3.28 13.53
CA ASN A 83 1.99 -2.30 14.61
C ASN A 83 1.65 -0.91 14.13
N MET A 84 0.38 -0.69 13.87
CA MET A 84 -0.13 0.57 13.32
C MET A 84 0.19 1.76 14.23
N ALA A 85 0.23 1.54 15.54
CA ALA A 85 0.44 2.65 16.48
C ALA A 85 1.82 3.27 16.35
N GLN A 86 2.78 2.54 15.80
CA GLN A 86 4.16 3.05 15.67
C GLN A 86 4.48 3.48 14.25
N VAL A 87 3.48 3.46 13.38
CA VAL A 87 3.71 3.78 11.97
C VAL A 87 3.62 5.28 11.77
N ILE A 88 4.65 5.85 11.16
CA ILE A 88 4.67 7.26 10.76
C ILE A 88 4.91 7.29 9.26
N LEU A 89 3.83 7.32 8.49
CA LEU A 89 3.88 7.34 7.04
C LEU A 89 3.10 8.53 6.54
N THR A 90 3.53 9.05 5.40
CA THR A 90 2.85 10.17 4.74
C THR A 90 2.55 9.81 3.29
N ALA A 91 1.85 10.69 2.60
CA ALA A 91 1.55 10.51 1.19
C ALA A 91 2.80 10.41 0.32
N ALA A 92 3.95 10.86 0.84
CA ALA A 92 5.21 10.69 0.12
C ALA A 92 5.66 9.23 0.11
N ASP A 93 5.20 8.44 1.08
CA ASP A 93 5.59 7.02 1.20
C ASP A 93 4.68 6.11 0.40
N GLY A 94 3.42 6.46 0.24
CA GLY A 94 2.46 5.61 -0.44
C GLY A 94 1.05 6.16 -0.32
N HIS A 95 0.05 5.31 -0.55
CA HIS A 95 -1.34 5.75 -0.62
C HIS A 95 -2.15 5.41 0.61
N ALA A 96 -1.94 4.25 1.19
CA ALA A 96 -2.75 3.79 2.32
C ALA A 96 -2.00 2.74 3.14
N CYS A 97 -2.54 2.44 4.30
CA CYS A 97 -1.96 1.49 5.23
C CYS A 97 -3.08 0.73 5.92
N ILE A 98 -2.90 -0.57 6.14
CA ILE A 98 -3.88 -1.40 6.83
C ILE A 98 -3.19 -2.22 7.91
N ALA A 99 -3.85 -2.34 9.06
CA ALA A 99 -3.30 -3.08 10.20
C ALA A 99 -3.56 -4.58 10.06
N LYS A 100 -2.57 -5.39 10.40
CA LYS A 100 -2.73 -6.83 10.51
C LYS A 100 -3.30 -7.18 11.89
N PRO A 101 -4.10 -8.21 12.00
CA PRO A 101 -4.65 -9.02 10.93
C PRO A 101 -5.83 -8.32 10.25
N TYR A 102 -6.05 -8.62 8.99
CA TYR A 102 -7.17 -8.08 8.25
C TYR A 102 -7.90 -9.23 7.54
N SER A 103 -9.17 -9.03 7.24
CA SER A 103 -9.97 -10.01 6.51
C SER A 103 -9.75 -9.86 5.01
N ALA A 104 -10.14 -10.88 4.26
CA ALA A 104 -10.10 -10.80 2.80
C ALA A 104 -10.92 -9.61 2.31
N ALA A 105 -12.12 -9.41 2.87
CA ALA A 105 -12.97 -8.30 2.47
C ALA A 105 -12.29 -6.95 2.72
N ASP A 106 -11.61 -6.82 3.86
CA ASP A 106 -10.93 -5.57 4.21
C ASP A 106 -9.75 -5.32 3.28
N LEU A 107 -8.99 -6.36 2.95
CA LEU A 107 -7.89 -6.22 2.01
C LEU A 107 -8.40 -5.75 0.65
N LEU A 108 -9.46 -6.37 0.14
CA LEU A 108 -10.01 -6.01 -1.17
C LEU A 108 -10.56 -4.61 -1.17
N ARG A 109 -11.22 -4.20 -0.07
CA ARG A 109 -11.72 -2.84 0.04
C ARG A 109 -10.58 -1.83 0.06
N ALA A 110 -9.50 -2.15 0.82
CA ALA A 110 -8.33 -1.29 0.88
C ALA A 110 -7.69 -1.13 -0.49
N MET A 111 -7.57 -2.23 -1.25
CA MET A 111 -7.02 -2.17 -2.60
C MET A 111 -7.86 -1.29 -3.51
N GLN A 112 -9.19 -1.41 -3.42
CA GLN A 112 -10.08 -0.60 -4.23
C GLN A 112 -9.93 0.89 -3.88
N ILE A 113 -9.78 1.20 -2.60
CA ILE A 113 -9.57 2.59 -2.18
C ILE A 113 -8.27 3.15 -2.77
N VAL A 114 -7.21 2.34 -2.78
CA VAL A 114 -5.94 2.78 -3.39
C VAL A 114 -6.16 3.08 -4.88
N VAL A 115 -6.88 2.21 -5.59
CA VAL A 115 -7.19 2.45 -7.00
C VAL A 115 -7.97 3.75 -7.17
N ASP A 116 -8.97 3.98 -6.30
CA ASP A 116 -9.79 5.18 -6.37
C ASP A 116 -8.96 6.44 -6.12
N VAL A 117 -8.07 6.39 -5.14
CA VAL A 117 -7.18 7.52 -4.85
C VAL A 117 -6.28 7.82 -6.05
N MET A 118 -5.78 6.77 -6.71
CA MET A 118 -4.93 6.96 -7.88
C MET A 118 -5.68 7.57 -9.05
N THR A 119 -6.95 7.20 -9.23
CA THR A 119 -7.71 7.64 -10.38
C THR A 119 -8.46 8.94 -10.15
N THR A 120 -8.96 9.18 -8.93
CA THR A 120 -9.79 10.33 -8.65
C THR A 120 -9.19 11.32 -7.64
N GLY A 121 -8.13 10.90 -6.95
CA GLY A 121 -7.54 11.70 -5.87
C GLY A 121 -8.30 11.61 -4.57
N ARG A 122 -9.33 10.77 -4.49
CA ARG A 122 -10.20 10.71 -3.32
C ARG A 122 -10.38 9.30 -2.83
N ALA A 123 -10.43 9.17 -1.49
CA ALA A 123 -10.79 7.94 -0.84
C ALA A 123 -12.24 8.06 -0.40
N THR A 124 -13.05 7.05 -0.70
CA THR A 124 -14.48 7.06 -0.43
C THR A 124 -14.83 5.98 0.60
N PRO A 125 -15.60 6.33 1.64
CA PRO A 125 -16.04 5.32 2.60
C PRO A 125 -16.94 4.29 1.93
N PRO A 126 -17.12 3.11 2.53
CA PRO A 126 -16.66 2.77 3.88
C PRO A 126 -15.19 2.38 3.92
N PHE A 127 -14.55 2.67 5.07
CA PHE A 127 -13.15 2.33 5.27
C PHE A 127 -13.05 1.08 6.15
N PRO A 128 -12.14 0.15 5.83
CA PRO A 128 -11.94 -1.03 6.66
C PRO A 128 -11.42 -0.64 8.04
N ARG A 129 -11.64 -1.53 9.01
CA ARG A 129 -11.07 -1.34 10.33
C ARG A 129 -9.55 -1.39 10.22
N GLY A 130 -8.87 -0.49 10.92
CA GLY A 130 -7.42 -0.43 10.92
C GLY A 130 -6.83 0.13 9.64
N PHE A 131 -7.63 0.78 8.83
CA PHE A 131 -7.20 1.34 7.57
C PHE A 131 -6.99 2.86 7.70
N GLN A 132 -5.94 3.35 7.06
CA GLN A 132 -5.66 4.78 7.01
C GLN A 132 -5.24 5.16 5.61
N VAL A 133 -5.80 6.25 5.10
CA VAL A 133 -5.30 6.90 3.89
C VAL A 133 -4.12 7.76 4.32
N LEU A 134 -3.02 7.70 3.59
CA LEU A 134 -1.84 8.49 3.93
C LEU A 134 -2.01 9.90 3.41
N HIS A 135 -1.74 10.85 4.27
CA HIS A 135 -1.92 12.28 3.98
C HIS A 135 -0.58 12.94 3.78
N PRO A 136 -0.56 14.13 3.16
CA PRO A 136 0.69 14.89 3.07
C PRO A 136 1.27 15.12 4.45
N THR A 137 2.59 15.38 4.49
CA THR A 137 3.29 15.58 5.74
C THR A 137 2.55 16.57 6.61
N THR A 138 2.25 16.18 7.85
CA THR A 138 1.62 17.06 8.78
C THR A 138 2.70 17.84 9.49
N ASP A 139 2.71 19.12 9.27
CA ASP A 139 3.59 20.04 9.95
C ASP A 139 2.68 20.88 10.82
N PRO A 140 2.84 20.90 12.12
CA PRO A 140 1.95 21.69 12.97
C PRO A 140 1.90 23.14 12.58
N GLU A 141 2.94 23.64 11.94
CA GLU A 141 2.95 25.00 11.50
C GLU A 141 2.39 25.19 10.14
N ARG A 142 2.11 24.12 9.46
CA ARG A 142 1.57 24.14 8.12
C ARG A 142 0.16 23.65 8.18
N GLU A 143 -0.66 24.47 8.73
CA GLU A 143 -2.07 24.18 8.75
C GLU A 143 -2.55 23.96 7.35
N PRO A 144 -3.26 22.87 7.08
CA PRO A 144 -3.85 22.72 5.77
C PRO A 144 -4.83 23.87 5.57
N PRO A 145 -4.93 24.39 4.36
CA PRO A 145 -5.93 25.38 4.07
C PRO A 145 -7.28 24.85 4.45
N SER A 146 -8.16 25.72 4.90
CA SER A 146 -9.43 25.24 5.34
C SER A 146 -10.16 24.44 4.30
N GLY A 147 -10.03 24.73 3.04
CA GLY A 147 -10.61 23.90 2.01
C GLY A 147 -10.02 22.52 1.93
N TRP A 148 -8.76 22.41 2.29
CA TRP A 148 -8.05 21.18 2.19
C TRP A 148 -8.48 20.21 3.24
N GLN A 149 -8.75 20.69 4.42
CA GLN A 149 -9.20 19.82 5.47
C GLN A 149 -10.44 19.11 5.13
N ARG A 150 -11.22 19.73 4.31
CA ARG A 150 -12.42 19.09 3.90
C ARG A 150 -12.18 18.19 2.80
N LEU A 151 -11.18 18.36 2.07
CA LEU A 151 -10.94 17.41 1.06
C LEU A 151 -10.13 16.34 1.53
N GLU A 152 -9.59 16.63 2.50
CA GLU A 152 -8.81 15.73 2.83
C GLU A 152 -9.03 14.90 3.64
N THR A 153 -9.15 15.58 3.66
CA THR A 153 -9.23 15.03 4.15
C THR A 153 -9.52 14.44 3.79
N SER A 154 -9.23 14.79 3.43
CA SER A 154 -9.38 14.54 2.89
C SER A 154 -9.42 14.06 2.67
#